data_e1afb3be3837e2ea87384cb18682ca93
#
_entry.id   e1afb3be3837e2ea87384cb18682ca93
#
_cell.length_a   1.000
_cell.length_b   1.000
_cell.length_c   1.000
_cell.angle_alpha   90.00
_cell.angle_beta   90.00
_cell.angle_gamma   90.00
#
_symmetry.space_group_name_H-M   'P 1'
#
loop_
_entity.id
_entity.type
_entity.pdbx_description
1 polymer ?
#
loop_
_entity_poly.entity_id
_entity_poly.type
_entity_poly.pdbx_seq_one_letter_code
_entity_poly.pdbx_strand_id
1 'polypeptide(L)'
;MPLSRRTLLALTPALLFSRAARAEDPRMGERSAGDAHAPVTVTEFFSLTCPHCAKFAANVFPTIEKELIAPGKLRYVFADYPLDKPALLASQIARYLPPERYEPFTMALLASQKRWAYAADVDPAVELGKMAALAGLSRAQFEAAAADTGLRDAILASQDTATQRYGVDSTPTFIFNGPKATDRKEAGELSYTEFAAIVSEVAGQTS
;
A
#
# COMPACT_ATOMS: atom_id res chain seq x y z
N MET A 1 30.03 15.99 -72.04
CA MET A 1 29.92 14.79 -71.19
C MET A 1 29.65 15.23 -69.75
N PRO A 2 28.45 15.04 -69.22
CA PRO A 2 28.15 15.43 -67.84
C PRO A 2 28.36 14.23 -66.88
N LEU A 3 29.08 14.49 -65.78
CA LEU A 3 29.36 13.57 -64.68
C LEU A 3 28.13 13.41 -63.80
N SER A 4 27.64 12.17 -63.69
CA SER A 4 26.56 11.74 -62.82
C SER A 4 26.98 11.75 -61.35
N ARG A 5 26.33 12.58 -60.50
CA ARG A 5 26.47 12.55 -59.03
C ARG A 5 25.60 11.43 -58.48
N ARG A 6 26.20 10.34 -58.07
CA ARG A 6 25.53 9.27 -57.29
C ARG A 6 25.44 9.73 -55.83
N THR A 7 24.23 10.07 -55.42
CA THR A 7 23.89 10.34 -54.03
C THR A 7 23.80 9.02 -53.26
N LEU A 8 24.75 8.75 -52.40
CA LEU A 8 24.70 7.65 -51.44
C LEU A 8 23.79 8.03 -50.27
N LEU A 9 22.60 7.47 -50.25
CA LEU A 9 21.71 7.50 -49.09
C LEU A 9 22.27 6.55 -48.03
N ALA A 10 22.84 7.10 -46.99
CA ALA A 10 23.25 6.34 -45.78
C ALA A 10 21.98 6.03 -44.96
N LEU A 11 21.55 4.78 -44.97
CA LEU A 11 20.54 4.27 -44.02
C LEU A 11 21.22 4.11 -42.67
N THR A 12 20.91 5.02 -41.74
CA THR A 12 21.22 4.84 -40.32
C THR A 12 20.21 3.87 -39.70
N PRO A 13 20.64 2.74 -39.12
CA PRO A 13 19.74 1.89 -38.38
C PRO A 13 19.30 2.60 -37.09
N ALA A 14 18.02 2.98 -37.01
CA ALA A 14 17.42 3.43 -35.78
C ALA A 14 17.34 2.22 -34.81
N LEU A 15 18.22 2.18 -33.85
CA LEU A 15 18.15 1.25 -32.70
C LEU A 15 16.90 1.59 -31.89
N LEU A 16 15.82 0.89 -32.17
CA LEU A 16 14.62 0.86 -31.33
C LEU A 16 15.00 0.21 -29.99
N PHE A 17 15.37 1.03 -29.02
CA PHE A 17 15.40 0.60 -27.63
C PHE A 17 13.97 0.29 -27.20
N SER A 18 13.54 -0.94 -27.38
CA SER A 18 12.35 -1.48 -26.71
C SER A 18 12.59 -1.38 -25.21
N ARG A 19 12.00 -0.37 -24.60
CA ARG A 19 11.85 -0.29 -23.14
C ARG A 19 10.90 -1.43 -22.80
N ALA A 20 11.43 -2.59 -22.46
CA ALA A 20 10.63 -3.69 -21.94
C ALA A 20 9.87 -3.14 -20.73
N ALA A 21 8.56 -2.99 -20.85
CA ALA A 21 7.70 -2.68 -19.74
C ALA A 21 7.92 -3.81 -18.73
N ARG A 22 8.55 -3.49 -17.58
CA ARG A 22 8.72 -4.44 -16.49
C ARG A 22 7.32 -4.80 -16.03
N ALA A 23 6.92 -6.06 -16.18
CA ALA A 23 5.63 -6.52 -15.68
C ALA A 23 5.55 -6.17 -14.19
N GLU A 24 4.44 -5.57 -13.79
CA GLU A 24 4.20 -5.26 -12.38
C GLU A 24 4.25 -6.55 -11.57
N ASP A 25 4.88 -6.49 -10.40
CA ASP A 25 4.93 -7.62 -9.48
C ASP A 25 3.48 -7.93 -9.03
N PRO A 26 2.96 -9.16 -9.27
CA PRO A 26 1.58 -9.49 -8.93
C PRO A 26 1.28 -9.37 -7.44
N ARG A 27 2.30 -9.42 -6.58
CA ARG A 27 2.17 -9.19 -5.13
C ARG A 27 1.85 -7.73 -4.80
N MET A 28 2.15 -6.80 -5.71
CA MET A 28 1.76 -5.39 -5.58
C MET A 28 0.30 -5.12 -5.93
N GLY A 29 -0.45 -6.15 -6.33
CA GLY A 29 -1.88 -6.06 -6.52
C GLY A 29 -2.57 -5.44 -5.31
N GLU A 30 -3.66 -4.72 -5.57
CA GLU A 30 -4.41 -4.01 -4.54
C GLU A 30 -4.82 -4.93 -3.38
N ARG A 31 -4.75 -4.40 -2.18
CA ARG A 31 -5.23 -5.03 -0.95
C ARG A 31 -6.40 -4.20 -0.43
N SER A 32 -7.59 -4.77 -0.41
CA SER A 32 -8.80 -4.02 -0.05
C SER A 32 -9.80 -4.88 0.72
N ALA A 33 -10.62 -4.21 1.51
CA ALA A 33 -11.80 -4.75 2.19
C ALA A 33 -13.07 -4.06 1.67
N GLY A 34 -14.17 -4.80 1.59
CA GLY A 34 -15.48 -4.30 1.14
C GLY A 34 -15.79 -4.58 -0.33
N ASP A 35 -16.97 -4.13 -0.74
CA ASP A 35 -17.48 -4.32 -2.09
C ASP A 35 -16.67 -3.48 -3.11
N ALA A 36 -16.25 -4.11 -4.21
CA ALA A 36 -15.58 -3.43 -5.31
C ALA A 36 -16.44 -2.33 -5.96
N HIS A 37 -17.75 -2.41 -5.80
CA HIS A 37 -18.73 -1.45 -6.34
C HIS A 37 -19.25 -0.47 -5.29
N ALA A 38 -18.67 -0.43 -4.09
CA ALA A 38 -19.05 0.56 -3.08
C ALA A 38 -18.94 1.99 -3.64
N PRO A 39 -19.90 2.89 -3.31
CA PRO A 39 -19.92 4.24 -3.87
C PRO A 39 -18.74 5.10 -3.45
N VAL A 40 -18.10 4.79 -2.35
CA VAL A 40 -16.91 5.50 -1.86
C VAL A 40 -15.76 4.51 -1.73
N THR A 41 -14.57 4.95 -2.19
CA THR A 41 -13.31 4.24 -1.95
C THR A 41 -12.42 5.14 -1.10
N VAL A 42 -11.84 4.58 -0.04
CA VAL A 42 -10.76 5.24 0.70
C VAL A 42 -9.48 4.42 0.58
N THR A 43 -8.37 5.10 0.33
CA THR A 43 -7.03 4.49 0.40
C THR A 43 -6.33 5.04 1.63
N GLU A 44 -5.94 4.15 2.55
CA GLU A 44 -5.07 4.48 3.67
C GLU A 44 -3.63 4.20 3.29
N PHE A 45 -2.80 5.23 3.33
CA PHE A 45 -1.34 5.12 3.31
C PHE A 45 -0.86 4.98 4.75
N PHE A 46 -0.34 3.80 5.09
CA PHE A 46 0.01 3.46 6.47
C PHE A 46 1.41 2.86 6.59
N SER A 47 1.98 2.96 7.78
CA SER A 47 3.21 2.28 8.14
C SER A 47 2.99 1.32 9.31
N LEU A 48 3.56 0.14 9.21
CA LEU A 48 3.47 -0.90 10.24
C LEU A 48 4.23 -0.53 11.53
N THR A 49 5.10 0.48 11.48
CA THR A 49 5.78 1.05 12.65
C THR A 49 5.17 2.37 13.13
N CYS A 50 4.16 2.93 12.44
CA CYS A 50 3.54 4.17 12.88
C CYS A 50 2.59 3.96 14.07
N PRO A 51 2.83 4.62 15.24
CA PRO A 51 1.94 4.48 16.40
C PRO A 51 0.51 5.00 16.16
N HIS A 52 0.35 6.03 15.32
CA HIS A 52 -0.97 6.58 14.96
C HIS A 52 -1.76 5.60 14.07
N CYS A 53 -1.08 4.88 13.14
CA CYS A 53 -1.71 3.81 12.38
C CYS A 53 -2.17 2.66 13.29
N ALA A 54 -1.34 2.25 14.26
CA ALA A 54 -1.72 1.21 15.22
C ALA A 54 -2.93 1.63 16.07
N LYS A 55 -2.98 2.90 16.50
CA LYS A 55 -4.09 3.44 17.28
C LYS A 55 -5.38 3.54 16.45
N PHE A 56 -5.29 3.99 15.21
CA PHE A 56 -6.41 4.03 14.28
C PHE A 56 -6.95 2.62 14.00
N ALA A 57 -6.09 1.66 13.69
CA ALA A 57 -6.45 0.27 13.46
C ALA A 57 -7.14 -0.38 14.67
N ALA A 58 -6.70 -0.05 15.90
CA ALA A 58 -7.29 -0.61 17.11
C ALA A 58 -8.63 0.01 17.51
N ASN A 59 -8.77 1.33 17.35
CA ASN A 59 -9.88 2.08 17.96
C ASN A 59 -10.94 2.56 16.96
N VAL A 60 -10.60 2.70 15.68
CA VAL A 60 -11.48 3.30 14.68
C VAL A 60 -11.85 2.31 13.58
N PHE A 61 -10.87 1.58 13.05
CA PHE A 61 -11.09 0.66 11.93
C PHE A 61 -12.18 -0.40 12.20
N PRO A 62 -12.31 -1.04 13.39
CA PRO A 62 -13.38 -2.02 13.63
C PRO A 62 -14.79 -1.43 13.49
N THR A 63 -14.97 -0.14 13.83
CA THR A 63 -16.26 0.54 13.65
C THR A 63 -16.49 0.86 12.16
N ILE A 64 -15.45 1.27 11.43
CA ILE A 64 -15.51 1.48 9.98
C ILE A 64 -15.89 0.18 9.28
N GLU A 65 -15.25 -0.92 9.65
CA GLU A 65 -15.55 -2.26 9.09
C GLU A 65 -17.03 -2.61 9.28
N LYS A 66 -17.53 -2.47 10.49
CA LYS A 66 -18.94 -2.81 10.83
C LYS A 66 -19.96 -1.88 10.18
N GLU A 67 -19.74 -0.57 10.21
CA GLU A 67 -20.77 0.42 9.89
C GLU A 67 -20.69 0.93 8.43
N LEU A 68 -19.54 0.78 7.78
CA LEU A 68 -19.31 1.31 6.43
C LEU A 68 -18.92 0.24 5.42
N ILE A 69 -17.98 -0.66 5.77
CA ILE A 69 -17.49 -1.68 4.85
C ILE A 69 -18.50 -2.83 4.71
N ALA A 70 -18.91 -3.44 5.80
CA ALA A 70 -19.83 -4.57 5.79
C ALA A 70 -21.18 -4.25 5.13
N PRO A 71 -21.78 -3.04 5.31
CA PRO A 71 -22.99 -2.65 4.58
C PRO A 71 -22.77 -2.25 3.12
N GLY A 72 -21.52 -2.31 2.58
CA GLY A 72 -21.21 -1.97 1.20
C GLY A 72 -21.20 -0.46 0.89
N LYS A 73 -21.09 0.40 1.89
CA LYS A 73 -21.00 1.86 1.71
C LYS A 73 -19.61 2.33 1.33
N LEU A 74 -18.60 1.56 1.72
CA LEU A 74 -17.19 1.90 1.60
C LEU A 74 -16.37 0.70 1.12
N ARG A 75 -15.47 0.93 0.16
CA ARG A 75 -14.32 0.09 -0.14
C ARG A 75 -13.09 0.68 0.51
N TYR A 76 -12.39 -0.12 1.30
CA TYR A 76 -11.19 0.31 2.00
C TYR A 76 -9.95 -0.33 1.37
N VAL A 77 -9.00 0.48 0.93
CA VAL A 77 -7.77 0.06 0.26
C VAL A 77 -6.59 0.31 1.19
N PHE A 78 -5.79 -0.72 1.41
CA PHE A 78 -4.57 -0.68 2.20
C PHE A 78 -3.37 -0.40 1.29
N ALA A 79 -2.64 0.69 1.53
CA ALA A 79 -1.46 1.09 0.78
C ALA A 79 -0.23 1.19 1.69
N ASP A 80 0.77 0.34 1.43
CA ASP A 80 2.03 0.38 2.19
C ASP A 80 2.74 1.71 2.00
N TYR A 81 3.10 2.34 3.12
CA TYR A 81 3.91 3.55 3.18
C TYR A 81 4.95 3.42 4.29
N PRO A 82 5.97 2.54 4.12
CA PRO A 82 6.92 2.22 5.18
C PRO A 82 7.80 3.42 5.54
N LEU A 83 7.82 3.79 6.84
CA LEU A 83 8.61 4.91 7.36
C LEU A 83 10.06 4.53 7.70
N ASP A 84 10.34 3.23 7.85
CA ASP A 84 11.64 2.72 8.25
C ASP A 84 11.90 1.30 7.72
N LYS A 85 13.10 0.78 7.98
CA LYS A 85 13.49 -0.56 7.53
C LYS A 85 12.64 -1.69 8.13
N PRO A 86 12.32 -1.70 9.44
CA PRO A 86 11.40 -2.69 9.99
C PRO A 86 10.01 -2.67 9.36
N ALA A 87 9.42 -1.49 9.10
CA ALA A 87 8.16 -1.37 8.40
C ALA A 87 8.22 -1.92 6.98
N LEU A 88 9.30 -1.62 6.24
CA LEU A 88 9.50 -2.11 4.89
C LEU A 88 9.61 -3.64 4.85
N LEU A 89 10.38 -4.23 5.76
CA LEU A 89 10.47 -5.68 5.91
C LEU A 89 9.10 -6.30 6.23
N ALA A 90 8.35 -5.69 7.14
CA ALA A 90 7.02 -6.15 7.51
C ALA A 90 6.04 -6.10 6.33
N SER A 91 6.08 -5.04 5.51
CA SER A 91 5.30 -4.91 4.28
C SER A 91 5.69 -5.98 3.24
N GLN A 92 6.99 -6.26 3.05
CA GLN A 92 7.44 -7.34 2.18
C GLN A 92 6.85 -8.70 2.63
N ILE A 93 6.92 -9.00 3.92
CA ILE A 93 6.39 -10.25 4.49
C ILE A 93 4.87 -10.33 4.31
N ALA A 94 4.14 -9.24 4.59
CA ALA A 94 2.70 -9.18 4.41
C ALA A 94 2.29 -9.45 2.94
N ARG A 95 3.04 -8.93 1.99
CA ARG A 95 2.78 -9.14 0.56
C ARG A 95 3.18 -10.52 0.03
N TYR A 96 3.97 -11.27 0.77
CA TYR A 96 4.25 -12.69 0.48
C TYR A 96 3.11 -13.62 0.90
N LEU A 97 2.22 -13.16 1.77
CA LEU A 97 1.01 -13.90 2.13
C LEU A 97 0.00 -13.88 0.98
N PRO A 98 -0.88 -14.88 0.88
CA PRO A 98 -2.04 -14.82 0.02
C PRO A 98 -2.88 -13.56 0.29
N PRO A 99 -3.52 -12.96 -0.73
CA PRO A 99 -4.24 -11.69 -0.58
C PRO A 99 -5.23 -11.65 0.58
N GLU A 100 -5.94 -12.75 0.83
CA GLU A 100 -6.92 -12.89 1.91
C GLU A 100 -6.31 -12.93 3.32
N ARG A 101 -5.00 -13.11 3.43
CA ARG A 101 -4.26 -13.09 4.71
C ARG A 101 -3.55 -11.76 4.96
N TYR A 102 -3.49 -10.89 3.97
CA TYR A 102 -2.78 -9.61 4.08
C TYR A 102 -3.37 -8.73 5.19
N GLU A 103 -4.69 -8.47 5.14
CA GLU A 103 -5.36 -7.62 6.12
C GLU A 103 -5.28 -8.19 7.55
N PRO A 104 -5.67 -9.46 7.83
CA PRO A 104 -5.54 -10.02 9.18
C PRO A 104 -4.11 -9.98 9.72
N PHE A 105 -3.12 -10.22 8.87
CA PHE A 105 -1.71 -10.15 9.28
C PHE A 105 -1.27 -8.72 9.57
N THR A 106 -1.65 -7.76 8.72
CA THR A 106 -1.39 -6.33 8.91
C THR A 106 -1.99 -5.83 10.22
N MET A 107 -3.25 -6.18 10.51
CA MET A 107 -3.92 -5.82 11.76
C MET A 107 -3.23 -6.46 12.98
N ALA A 108 -2.77 -7.71 12.89
CA ALA A 108 -2.02 -8.37 13.96
C ALA A 108 -0.66 -7.70 14.20
N LEU A 109 0.03 -7.24 13.14
CA LEU A 109 1.27 -6.47 13.27
C LEU A 109 1.03 -5.13 13.96
N LEU A 110 0.02 -4.37 13.55
CA LEU A 110 -0.34 -3.09 14.17
C LEU A 110 -0.74 -3.28 15.64
N ALA A 111 -1.55 -4.27 15.96
CA ALA A 111 -1.97 -4.56 17.33
C ALA A 111 -0.80 -4.96 18.26
N SER A 112 0.23 -5.59 17.72
CA SER A 112 1.41 -6.04 18.48
C SER A 112 2.66 -5.19 18.27
N GLN A 113 2.53 -4.03 17.65
CA GLN A 113 3.62 -3.14 17.24
C GLN A 113 4.66 -2.89 18.34
N LYS A 114 4.21 -2.62 19.57
CA LYS A 114 5.11 -2.39 20.71
C LYS A 114 6.01 -3.58 21.01
N ARG A 115 5.55 -4.81 20.72
CA ARG A 115 6.29 -6.05 21.00
C ARG A 115 7.33 -6.33 19.94
N TRP A 116 6.96 -6.22 18.64
CA TRP A 116 7.86 -6.63 17.57
C TRP A 116 8.74 -5.49 17.05
N ALA A 117 8.27 -4.22 17.12
CA ALA A 117 8.98 -3.07 16.54
C ALA A 117 9.73 -2.24 17.59
N TYR A 118 9.24 -2.18 18.83
CA TYR A 118 9.72 -1.21 19.83
C TYR A 118 10.13 -1.82 21.17
N ALA A 119 10.04 -3.12 21.37
CA ALA A 119 10.52 -3.72 22.61
C ALA A 119 12.04 -3.60 22.72
N ALA A 120 12.52 -3.26 23.92
CA ALA A 120 13.95 -3.29 24.19
C ALA A 120 14.49 -4.72 24.00
N ASP A 121 15.71 -4.83 23.52
CA ASP A 121 16.43 -6.10 23.31
C ASP A 121 15.77 -7.09 22.34
N VAL A 122 14.91 -6.60 21.45
CA VAL A 122 14.23 -7.42 20.43
C VAL A 122 14.73 -7.04 19.04
N ASP A 123 15.09 -8.07 18.25
CA ASP A 123 15.32 -7.89 16.82
C ASP A 123 13.96 -7.97 16.07
N PRO A 124 13.52 -6.88 15.43
CA PRO A 124 12.27 -6.86 14.68
C PRO A 124 12.16 -7.99 13.64
N ALA A 125 13.25 -8.36 12.97
CA ALA A 125 13.25 -9.43 11.98
C ALA A 125 12.97 -10.80 12.60
N VAL A 126 13.49 -11.05 13.81
CA VAL A 126 13.22 -12.31 14.54
C VAL A 126 11.75 -12.40 14.95
N GLU A 127 11.19 -11.33 15.48
CA GLU A 127 9.77 -11.31 15.88
C GLU A 127 8.84 -11.40 14.66
N LEU A 128 9.14 -10.69 13.59
CA LEU A 128 8.41 -10.80 12.33
C LEU A 128 8.45 -12.22 11.78
N GLY A 129 9.59 -12.92 11.90
CA GLY A 129 9.69 -14.33 11.50
C GLY A 129 8.75 -15.24 12.30
N LYS A 130 8.61 -15.01 13.61
CA LYS A 130 7.65 -15.76 14.46
C LYS A 130 6.21 -15.46 14.04
N MET A 131 5.87 -14.21 13.80
CA MET A 131 4.52 -13.81 13.37
C MET A 131 4.20 -14.33 11.96
N ALA A 132 5.15 -14.31 11.04
CA ALA A 132 5.03 -14.86 9.70
C ALA A 132 4.75 -16.37 9.74
N ALA A 133 5.44 -17.11 10.62
CA ALA A 133 5.20 -18.54 10.80
C ALA A 133 3.79 -18.83 11.32
N LEU A 134 3.27 -18.04 12.27
CA LEU A 134 1.88 -18.13 12.74
C LEU A 134 0.87 -17.82 11.62
N ALA A 135 1.23 -16.91 10.70
CA ALA A 135 0.43 -16.61 9.53
C ALA A 135 0.56 -17.65 8.39
N GLY A 136 1.39 -18.67 8.57
CA GLY A 136 1.54 -19.79 7.63
C GLY A 136 2.67 -19.66 6.63
N LEU A 137 3.58 -18.69 6.77
CA LEU A 137 4.80 -18.64 5.98
C LEU A 137 5.84 -19.60 6.58
N SER A 138 6.42 -20.42 5.72
CA SER A 138 7.60 -21.22 6.12
C SER A 138 8.80 -20.30 6.32
N ARG A 139 9.80 -20.81 7.05
CA ARG A 139 11.07 -20.11 7.23
C ARG A 139 11.73 -19.72 5.88
N ALA A 140 11.72 -20.64 4.91
CA ALA A 140 12.29 -20.38 3.59
C ALA A 140 11.53 -19.25 2.85
N GLN A 141 10.19 -19.19 2.98
CA GLN A 141 9.40 -18.11 2.40
C GLN A 141 9.67 -16.77 3.09
N PHE A 142 9.84 -16.77 4.40
CA PHE A 142 10.22 -15.57 5.15
C PHE A 142 11.60 -15.05 4.70
N GLU A 143 12.59 -15.92 4.61
CA GLU A 143 13.93 -15.57 4.15
C GLU A 143 13.91 -15.06 2.69
N ALA A 144 13.09 -15.68 1.83
CA ALA A 144 12.89 -15.22 0.46
C ALA A 144 12.23 -13.84 0.42
N ALA A 145 11.21 -13.59 1.25
CA ALA A 145 10.55 -12.29 1.35
C ALA A 145 11.51 -11.20 1.81
N ALA A 146 12.31 -11.49 2.84
CA ALA A 146 13.29 -10.56 3.37
C ALA A 146 14.42 -10.22 2.38
N ALA A 147 14.80 -11.17 1.52
CA ALA A 147 15.84 -10.99 0.52
C ALA A 147 15.32 -10.43 -0.82
N ASP A 148 14.02 -10.30 -1.00
CA ASP A 148 13.41 -9.90 -2.28
C ASP A 148 13.57 -8.40 -2.55
N THR A 149 14.64 -8.07 -3.27
CA THR A 149 14.92 -6.68 -3.67
C THR A 149 13.91 -6.15 -4.69
N GLY A 150 13.34 -7.02 -5.54
CA GLY A 150 12.36 -6.63 -6.53
C GLY A 150 11.06 -6.14 -5.89
N LEU A 151 10.53 -6.90 -4.93
CA LEU A 151 9.35 -6.50 -4.18
C LEU A 151 9.61 -5.27 -3.31
N ARG A 152 10.77 -5.21 -2.64
CA ARG A 152 11.19 -4.02 -1.89
C ARG A 152 11.15 -2.76 -2.76
N ASP A 153 11.77 -2.81 -3.92
CA ASP A 153 11.86 -1.66 -4.83
C ASP A 153 10.46 -1.29 -5.38
N ALA A 154 9.58 -2.28 -5.59
CA ALA A 154 8.20 -2.03 -6.00
C ALA A 154 7.37 -1.33 -4.91
N ILE A 155 7.53 -1.72 -3.63
CA ILE A 155 6.88 -1.05 -2.48
C ILE A 155 7.36 0.41 -2.39
N LEU A 156 8.66 0.65 -2.47
CA LEU A 156 9.23 2.00 -2.43
C LEU A 156 8.78 2.85 -3.62
N ALA A 157 8.72 2.29 -4.82
CA ALA A 157 8.20 3.00 -6.00
C ALA A 157 6.71 3.36 -5.85
N SER A 158 5.91 2.50 -5.20
CA SER A 158 4.51 2.80 -4.87
C SER A 158 4.41 3.96 -3.86
N GLN A 159 5.27 3.96 -2.84
CA GLN A 159 5.38 5.07 -1.87
C GLN A 159 5.76 6.38 -2.56
N ASP A 160 6.78 6.37 -3.43
CA ASP A 160 7.18 7.56 -4.20
C ASP A 160 6.04 8.08 -5.07
N THR A 161 5.28 7.19 -5.69
CA THR A 161 4.09 7.54 -6.48
C THR A 161 3.03 8.23 -5.62
N ALA A 162 2.76 7.72 -4.42
CA ALA A 162 1.83 8.32 -3.47
C ALA A 162 2.28 9.73 -3.04
N THR A 163 3.58 9.88 -2.76
CA THR A 163 4.18 11.18 -2.43
C THR A 163 4.03 12.18 -3.58
N GLN A 164 4.34 11.76 -4.81
CA GLN A 164 4.29 12.65 -5.98
C GLN A 164 2.86 13.00 -6.38
N ARG A 165 1.94 12.02 -6.35
CA ARG A 165 0.57 12.20 -6.82
C ARG A 165 -0.32 12.91 -5.81
N TYR A 166 -0.22 12.52 -4.53
CA TYR A 166 -1.14 12.97 -3.48
C TYR A 166 -0.46 13.85 -2.43
N GLY A 167 0.86 14.05 -2.52
CA GLY A 167 1.62 14.78 -1.51
C GLY A 167 1.59 14.07 -0.16
N VAL A 168 1.59 12.72 -0.14
CA VAL A 168 1.69 11.96 1.11
C VAL A 168 3.08 12.15 1.69
N ASP A 169 3.15 12.59 2.95
CA ASP A 169 4.38 12.88 3.69
C ASP A 169 4.35 12.34 5.14
N SER A 170 3.22 11.80 5.55
CA SER A 170 2.97 11.30 6.90
C SER A 170 1.98 10.13 6.89
N THR A 171 1.92 9.37 8.00
CA THR A 171 0.99 8.26 8.17
C THR A 171 0.24 8.33 9.50
N PRO A 172 -1.04 7.91 9.54
CA PRO A 172 -1.85 7.55 8.39
C PRO A 172 -2.21 8.77 7.52
N THR A 173 -2.34 8.56 6.20
CA THR A 173 -2.94 9.54 5.28
C THR A 173 -4.01 8.82 4.48
N PHE A 174 -5.17 9.45 4.35
CA PHE A 174 -6.33 8.90 3.68
C PHE A 174 -6.64 9.69 2.40
N ILE A 175 -6.93 8.97 1.32
CA ILE A 175 -7.43 9.55 0.07
C ILE A 175 -8.82 9.01 -0.18
N PHE A 176 -9.81 9.89 -0.15
CA PHE A 176 -11.21 9.56 -0.37
C PHE A 176 -11.63 9.88 -1.80
N ASN A 177 -12.31 8.93 -2.43
CA ASN A 177 -12.85 9.05 -3.77
C ASN A 177 -14.32 8.61 -3.79
N GLY A 178 -15.15 9.39 -4.47
CA GLY A 178 -16.57 9.10 -4.60
C GLY A 178 -17.26 10.05 -5.57
N PRO A 179 -18.60 10.00 -5.68
CA PRO A 179 -19.37 10.75 -6.66
C PRO A 179 -19.23 12.28 -6.55
N LYS A 180 -18.90 12.81 -5.37
CA LYS A 180 -18.84 14.27 -5.12
C LYS A 180 -17.45 14.83 -4.94
N ALA A 181 -16.44 13.97 -4.71
CA ALA A 181 -15.06 14.41 -4.60
C ALA A 181 -14.12 13.30 -5.05
N THR A 182 -13.00 13.69 -5.66
CA THR A 182 -11.89 12.81 -6.03
C THR A 182 -10.62 13.31 -5.38
N ASP A 183 -9.76 12.37 -4.98
CA ASP A 183 -8.45 12.62 -4.39
C ASP A 183 -8.50 13.57 -3.15
N ARG A 184 -9.62 13.52 -2.38
CA ARG A 184 -9.72 14.28 -1.13
C ARG A 184 -8.77 13.67 -0.11
N LYS A 185 -7.74 14.43 0.27
CA LYS A 185 -6.70 14.03 1.20
C LYS A 185 -7.01 14.48 2.62
N GLU A 186 -6.84 13.57 3.56
CA GLU A 186 -6.82 13.84 5.00
C GLU A 186 -5.58 13.19 5.61
N ALA A 187 -4.77 13.96 6.32
CA ALA A 187 -3.55 13.48 6.95
C ALA A 187 -3.72 13.40 8.47
N GLY A 188 -3.15 12.36 9.07
CA GLY A 188 -3.22 12.10 10.50
C GLY A 188 -4.38 11.20 10.91
N GLU A 189 -4.44 10.92 12.21
CA GLU A 189 -5.45 10.06 12.80
C GLU A 189 -6.82 10.74 12.80
N LEU A 190 -7.82 10.10 12.21
CA LEU A 190 -9.21 10.54 12.22
C LEU A 190 -9.98 9.77 13.30
N SER A 191 -10.91 10.44 13.97
CA SER A 191 -11.96 9.75 14.73
C SER A 191 -12.98 9.10 13.77
N TYR A 192 -13.76 8.13 14.27
CA TYR A 192 -14.84 7.55 13.47
C TYR A 192 -15.85 8.60 12.97
N THR A 193 -16.19 9.57 13.82
CA THR A 193 -17.14 10.62 13.46
C THR A 193 -16.65 11.48 12.30
N GLU A 194 -15.38 11.90 12.34
CA GLU A 194 -14.75 12.66 11.25
C GLU A 194 -14.67 11.82 9.97
N PHE A 195 -14.21 10.58 10.08
CA PHE A 195 -14.11 9.66 8.95
C PHE A 195 -15.49 9.43 8.28
N ALA A 196 -16.52 9.12 9.07
CA ALA A 196 -17.87 8.86 8.55
C ALA A 196 -18.50 10.12 7.92
N ALA A 197 -18.24 11.31 8.49
CA ALA A 197 -18.68 12.57 7.91
C ALA A 197 -18.07 12.79 6.51
N ILE A 198 -16.76 12.54 6.36
CA ILE A 198 -16.08 12.66 5.07
C ILE A 198 -16.64 11.66 4.06
N VAL A 199 -16.85 10.40 4.48
CA VAL A 199 -17.47 9.37 3.61
C VAL A 199 -18.85 9.83 3.13
N SER A 200 -19.70 10.37 4.02
CA SER A 200 -21.03 10.88 3.67
C SER A 200 -20.96 12.05 2.70
N GLU A 201 -20.06 12.99 2.92
CA GLU A 201 -19.84 14.15 2.05
C GLU A 201 -19.38 13.72 0.65
N VAL A 202 -18.37 12.83 0.57
CA VAL A 202 -17.83 12.32 -0.70
C VAL A 202 -18.87 11.46 -1.45
N ALA A 203 -19.74 10.74 -0.72
CA ALA A 203 -20.88 10.01 -1.29
C ALA A 203 -22.00 10.94 -1.81
N GLY A 204 -22.04 12.19 -1.37
CA GLY A 204 -23.13 13.13 -1.67
C GLY A 204 -24.39 12.87 -0.86
N GLN A 205 -24.23 12.24 0.29
CA GLN A 205 -25.31 12.04 1.26
C GLN A 205 -25.27 13.24 2.22
N THR A 206 -26.25 14.13 2.10
CA THR A 206 -26.47 15.19 3.10
C THR A 206 -26.98 14.55 4.38
N SER A 207 -26.31 14.88 5.50
CA SER A 207 -26.72 14.52 6.87
C SER A 207 -28.06 15.15 7.21
#